data_806aa4d1d6cdcb42c8ca93791f799a16
#
_entry.id   806aa4d1d6cdcb42c8ca93791f799a16
#
_cell.length_a   1.000
_cell.length_b   1.000
_cell.length_c   1.000
_cell.angle_alpha   90.00
_cell.angle_beta   90.00
_cell.angle_gamma   90.00
#
_symmetry.space_group_name_H-M   'P 1'
#
loop_
_entity.id
_entity.type
_entity.pdbx_description
1 polymer ?
#
loop_
_entity_poly.entity_id
_entity_poly.type
_entity_poly.pdbx_seq_one_letter_code
_entity_poly.pdbx_strand_id
1 'polypeptide(L)'
;NDYLDRAKELVFTDIEGRTEWLPEVGHGKMFGVLLVSRDGGTPSHCAPLLHDIGGASALFAYSGQILGRSYWQGYVPAIFDYLQPDGYFKRHEARITDLNRRIAAMGQSEDLAHARRELCEARELAGREVERYRAFIKEQKATRTVQEAQYQNAELRRIKQRAAQSVAAAQAQVDAIVAQMEGLRTERRKRSDALQRWLFTQHRLTSPTGEARPRLDVFADYARRTGSQQLMPPSGTGECCAPRLLNYANTHRLRPIAIAEFWYGASPK
;
A
#
# COMPACT_ATOMS: atom_id res chain seq x y z
N ASN A 1 2.85 20.74 30.13
CA ASN A 1 1.47 20.97 30.57
C ASN A 1 1.09 19.83 31.51
N ASP A 2 1.08 20.08 32.82
CA ASP A 2 0.82 19.08 33.87
C ASP A 2 -0.33 18.10 33.55
N TYR A 3 -1.43 18.59 32.99
CA TYR A 3 -2.57 17.74 32.66
C TYR A 3 -2.29 16.78 31.52
N LEU A 4 -1.54 17.19 30.48
CA LEU A 4 -1.15 16.29 29.42
C LEU A 4 -0.17 15.23 29.93
N ASP A 5 0.74 15.59 30.81
CA ASP A 5 1.71 14.65 31.36
C ASP A 5 1.02 13.62 32.26
N ARG A 6 0.08 14.04 33.11
CA ARG A 6 -0.78 13.11 33.89
C ARG A 6 -1.62 12.20 32.99
N ALA A 7 -2.19 12.74 31.91
CA ALA A 7 -2.95 11.92 30.96
C ALA A 7 -2.08 10.86 30.28
N LYS A 8 -0.83 11.20 29.94
CA LYS A 8 0.15 10.24 29.40
C LYS A 8 0.53 9.16 30.41
N GLU A 9 0.77 9.52 31.65
CA GLU A 9 1.07 8.57 32.74
C GLU A 9 -0.09 7.57 32.93
N LEU A 10 -1.33 8.03 32.87
CA LEU A 10 -2.49 7.13 32.94
C LEU A 10 -2.52 6.15 31.76
N VAL A 11 -2.19 6.59 30.54
CA VAL A 11 -2.09 5.70 29.37
C VAL A 11 -0.97 4.67 29.58
N PHE A 12 0.20 5.07 30.07
CA PHE A 12 1.29 4.14 30.36
C PHE A 12 0.90 3.11 31.41
N THR A 13 0.26 3.54 32.50
CA THR A 13 -0.25 2.64 33.54
C THR A 13 -1.28 1.66 32.99
N ASP A 14 -2.20 2.12 32.11
CA ASP A 14 -3.18 1.24 31.49
C ASP A 14 -2.53 0.22 30.53
N ILE A 15 -1.54 0.64 29.74
CA ILE A 15 -0.77 -0.27 28.87
C ILE A 15 -0.05 -1.33 29.67
N GLU A 16 0.64 -0.94 30.75
CA GLU A 16 1.38 -1.86 31.63
C GLU A 16 0.45 -2.83 32.36
N GLY A 17 -0.76 -2.38 32.71
CA GLY A 17 -1.81 -3.21 33.30
C GLY A 17 -2.41 -4.23 32.33
N ARG A 18 -2.29 -4.01 31.01
CA ARG A 18 -2.79 -4.92 29.95
C ARG A 18 -1.67 -5.80 29.41
N THR A 19 -1.26 -6.78 30.18
CA THR A 19 -0.12 -7.63 29.83
C THR A 19 -0.23 -8.30 28.47
N GLU A 20 -1.45 -8.56 28.00
CA GLU A 20 -1.73 -9.10 26.65
C GLU A 20 -1.36 -8.14 25.51
N TRP A 21 -1.26 -6.85 25.78
CA TRP A 21 -0.87 -5.85 24.76
C TRP A 21 0.64 -5.77 24.55
N LEU A 22 1.42 -6.02 25.62
CA LEU A 22 2.86 -5.78 25.64
C LEU A 22 3.65 -6.42 24.50
N PRO A 23 3.35 -7.67 24.07
CA PRO A 23 4.06 -8.27 22.94
C PRO A 23 3.90 -7.49 21.64
N GLU A 24 2.72 -6.88 21.38
CA GLU A 24 2.46 -6.10 20.18
C GLU A 24 2.91 -4.64 20.33
N VAL A 25 2.48 -3.96 21.41
CA VAL A 25 2.79 -2.53 21.59
C VAL A 25 4.25 -2.28 21.90
N GLY A 26 4.97 -3.25 22.46
CA GLY A 26 6.41 -3.21 22.70
C GLY A 26 7.25 -3.09 21.41
N HIS A 27 6.72 -3.53 20.27
CA HIS A 27 7.33 -3.30 18.94
C HIS A 27 7.17 -1.86 18.44
N GLY A 28 6.41 -1.05 19.15
CA GLY A 28 6.19 0.36 18.85
C GLY A 28 4.76 0.67 18.42
N LYS A 29 4.11 1.55 19.17
CA LYS A 29 2.74 1.99 18.90
C LYS A 29 2.56 3.46 19.25
N MET A 30 1.85 4.19 18.41
CA MET A 30 1.48 5.57 18.69
C MET A 30 0.21 5.62 19.54
N PHE A 31 0.25 6.37 20.61
CA PHE A 31 -0.88 6.72 21.46
C PHE A 31 -1.12 8.22 21.45
N GLY A 32 -2.32 8.63 21.81
CA GLY A 32 -2.68 10.03 21.89
C GLY A 32 -3.63 10.31 23.04
N VAL A 33 -3.52 11.51 23.57
CA VAL A 33 -4.40 12.04 24.59
C VAL A 33 -4.96 13.38 24.15
N LEU A 34 -6.24 13.64 24.41
CA LEU A 34 -6.93 14.89 24.16
C LEU A 34 -7.58 15.39 25.45
N LEU A 35 -7.16 16.53 25.95
CA LEU A 35 -7.84 17.22 27.03
C LEU A 35 -9.08 17.90 26.49
N VAL A 36 -10.21 17.72 27.19
CA VAL A 36 -11.48 18.31 26.83
C VAL A 36 -12.12 19.06 28.00
N SER A 37 -12.80 20.17 27.69
CA SER A 37 -13.63 20.88 28.65
C SER A 37 -15.04 20.27 28.68
N ARG A 38 -15.65 20.30 29.88
CA ARG A 38 -17.01 19.85 30.15
C ARG A 38 -18.05 21.01 30.14
N ASP A 39 -17.71 22.13 29.53
CA ASP A 39 -18.60 23.27 29.51
C ASP A 39 -19.93 22.91 28.79
N GLY A 40 -21.03 22.72 29.58
CA GLY A 40 -22.37 22.44 29.05
C GLY A 40 -22.94 21.05 29.29
N GLY A 41 -22.29 20.21 30.11
CA GLY A 41 -22.77 18.86 30.43
C GLY A 41 -22.26 17.81 29.44
N THR A 42 -21.56 16.81 29.97
CA THR A 42 -21.08 15.68 29.15
C THR A 42 -22.26 14.76 28.81
N PRO A 43 -22.48 14.42 27.53
CA PRO A 43 -23.49 13.43 27.20
C PRO A 43 -23.18 12.11 27.93
N SER A 44 -24.18 11.48 28.54
CA SER A 44 -24.00 10.29 29.37
C SER A 44 -23.29 9.13 28.65
N HIS A 45 -23.45 9.02 27.32
CA HIS A 45 -22.78 8.00 26.51
C HIS A 45 -21.29 8.23 26.27
N CYS A 46 -20.77 9.45 26.56
CA CYS A 46 -19.33 9.74 26.49
C CYS A 46 -18.60 9.43 27.81
N ALA A 47 -19.33 9.31 28.92
CA ALA A 47 -18.77 9.11 30.24
C ALA A 47 -17.78 7.93 30.33
N PRO A 48 -18.02 6.76 29.68
CA PRO A 48 -17.13 5.61 29.75
C PRO A 48 -15.75 5.83 29.11
N LEU A 49 -15.61 6.84 28.24
CA LEU A 49 -14.37 7.14 27.53
C LEU A 49 -13.66 8.38 28.07
N LEU A 50 -14.27 9.07 29.03
CA LEU A 50 -13.66 10.24 29.68
C LEU A 50 -12.92 9.83 30.94
N HIS A 51 -11.63 10.04 30.93
CA HIS A 51 -10.76 9.81 32.08
C HIS A 51 -10.62 11.08 32.88
N ASP A 52 -10.88 11.00 34.20
CA ASP A 52 -10.62 12.11 35.13
C ASP A 52 -9.15 12.18 35.45
N ILE A 53 -8.54 13.34 35.26
CA ILE A 53 -7.14 13.58 35.50
C ILE A 53 -6.89 14.64 36.59
N GLY A 54 -7.85 14.80 37.50
CA GLY A 54 -7.76 15.75 38.62
C GLY A 54 -8.00 17.21 38.18
N GLY A 55 -9.25 17.53 37.81
CA GLY A 55 -9.68 18.88 37.42
C GLY A 55 -9.84 19.09 35.91
N ALA A 56 -9.52 18.10 35.10
CA ALA A 56 -9.81 18.08 33.66
C ALA A 56 -10.24 16.68 33.23
N SER A 57 -10.75 16.55 32.02
CA SER A 57 -11.09 15.27 31.41
C SER A 57 -10.24 15.01 30.18
N ALA A 58 -9.86 13.76 29.99
CA ALA A 58 -9.07 13.31 28.85
C ALA A 58 -9.75 12.20 28.07
N LEU A 59 -9.55 12.19 26.76
CA LEU A 59 -9.84 11.09 25.84
C LEU A 59 -8.53 10.43 25.44
N PHE A 60 -8.52 9.12 25.31
CA PHE A 60 -7.36 8.34 24.89
C PHE A 60 -7.61 7.68 23.55
N ALA A 61 -6.58 7.56 22.71
CA ALA A 61 -6.61 6.83 21.47
C ALA A 61 -5.28 6.13 21.20
N TYR A 62 -5.31 5.14 20.31
CA TYR A 62 -4.13 4.50 19.73
C TYR A 62 -4.25 4.43 18.21
N SER A 63 -3.14 4.39 17.49
CA SER A 63 -3.13 4.28 16.04
C SER A 63 -3.40 2.84 15.58
N GLY A 64 -4.15 2.67 14.48
CA GLY A 64 -4.43 1.35 13.90
C GLY A 64 -5.23 0.44 14.83
N GLN A 65 -4.76 -0.80 15.02
CA GLN A 65 -5.36 -1.84 15.87
C GLN A 65 -4.38 -2.28 16.95
N ILE A 66 -4.90 -2.86 18.04
CA ILE A 66 -4.16 -3.64 19.01
C ILE A 66 -4.84 -5.02 19.10
N LEU A 67 -4.07 -6.10 18.94
CA LEU A 67 -4.55 -7.48 18.90
C LEU A 67 -5.72 -7.68 17.89
N GLY A 68 -5.58 -7.06 16.72
CA GLY A 68 -6.59 -7.14 15.67
C GLY A 68 -7.90 -6.40 15.96
N ARG A 69 -7.97 -5.57 17.00
CA ARG A 69 -9.15 -4.79 17.37
C ARG A 69 -8.92 -3.30 17.16
N SER A 70 -9.90 -2.66 16.52
CA SER A 70 -9.93 -1.20 16.31
C SER A 70 -10.45 -0.43 17.54
N TYR A 71 -11.00 -1.14 18.53
CA TYR A 71 -11.58 -0.58 19.75
C TYR A 71 -11.22 -1.43 20.97
N TRP A 72 -10.84 -0.74 22.05
CA TRP A 72 -10.71 -1.26 23.40
C TRP A 72 -11.38 -0.32 24.39
N GLN A 73 -11.94 -0.89 25.45
CA GLN A 73 -12.60 -0.10 26.49
C GLN A 73 -11.65 0.97 27.05
N GLY A 74 -12.17 2.20 27.21
CA GLY A 74 -11.42 3.36 27.67
C GLY A 74 -10.72 4.16 26.53
N TYR A 75 -10.73 3.67 25.31
CA TYR A 75 -10.14 4.35 24.14
C TYR A 75 -11.18 4.75 23.11
N VAL A 76 -10.96 5.88 22.46
CA VAL A 76 -11.81 6.34 21.36
C VAL A 76 -11.75 5.34 20.20
N PRO A 77 -12.91 4.90 19.67
CA PRO A 77 -12.96 3.97 18.57
C PRO A 77 -12.38 4.58 17.28
N ALA A 78 -12.05 3.72 16.32
CA ALA A 78 -11.73 4.17 14.97
C ALA A 78 -12.90 4.99 14.37
N ILE A 79 -12.58 5.99 13.55
CA ILE A 79 -13.61 6.80 12.84
C ILE A 79 -14.51 5.91 12.01
N PHE A 80 -13.95 4.88 11.43
CA PHE A 80 -14.68 3.83 10.71
C PHE A 80 -13.96 2.49 10.91
N ASP A 81 -14.67 1.48 11.41
CA ASP A 81 -14.12 0.13 11.57
C ASP A 81 -14.27 -0.66 10.26
N TYR A 82 -13.22 -0.57 9.42
CA TYR A 82 -13.15 -1.27 8.14
C TYR A 82 -12.61 -2.70 8.23
N LEU A 83 -12.16 -3.12 9.41
CA LEU A 83 -11.45 -4.39 9.63
C LEU A 83 -12.38 -5.51 10.11
N GLN A 84 -13.69 -5.27 10.10
CA GLN A 84 -14.69 -6.29 10.46
C GLN A 84 -14.48 -7.54 9.61
N PRO A 85 -14.45 -8.73 10.24
CA PRO A 85 -14.46 -10.00 9.53
C PRO A 85 -15.61 -10.02 8.51
N ASP A 86 -15.35 -10.50 7.30
CA ASP A 86 -16.32 -10.55 6.20
C ASP A 86 -16.91 -9.20 5.73
N GLY A 87 -16.37 -8.09 6.25
CA GLY A 87 -16.72 -6.74 5.81
C GLY A 87 -16.28 -6.47 4.35
N TYR A 88 -16.81 -5.38 3.79
CA TYR A 88 -16.48 -4.99 2.40
C TYR A 88 -14.97 -4.92 2.17
N PHE A 89 -14.24 -4.23 3.08
CA PHE A 89 -12.78 -4.08 2.98
C PHE A 89 -12.08 -5.44 2.94
N LYS A 90 -12.37 -6.32 3.90
CA LYS A 90 -11.72 -7.64 4.01
C LYS A 90 -11.95 -8.53 2.79
N ARG A 91 -13.16 -8.54 2.22
CA ARG A 91 -13.46 -9.27 0.99
C ARG A 91 -12.67 -8.75 -0.22
N HIS A 92 -12.53 -7.42 -0.34
CA HIS A 92 -11.77 -6.81 -1.44
C HIS A 92 -10.26 -6.93 -1.25
N GLU A 93 -9.76 -6.80 -0.02
CA GLU A 93 -8.36 -7.05 0.35
C GLU A 93 -7.95 -8.50 0.01
N ALA A 94 -8.79 -9.48 0.33
CA ALA A 94 -8.54 -10.88 -0.03
C ALA A 94 -8.37 -11.10 -1.54
N ARG A 95 -9.19 -10.42 -2.36
CA ARG A 95 -9.06 -10.47 -3.83
C ARG A 95 -7.76 -9.84 -4.33
N ILE A 96 -7.32 -8.74 -3.72
CA ILE A 96 -6.04 -8.09 -4.04
C ILE A 96 -4.87 -9.01 -3.65
N THR A 97 -4.97 -9.65 -2.49
CA THR A 97 -3.98 -10.64 -2.01
C THR A 97 -3.89 -11.85 -2.95
N ASP A 98 -5.03 -12.34 -3.46
CA ASP A 98 -5.04 -13.41 -4.44
C ASP A 98 -4.34 -13.01 -5.74
N LEU A 99 -4.60 -11.81 -6.26
CA LEU A 99 -3.89 -11.27 -7.43
C LEU A 99 -2.38 -11.19 -7.19
N ASN A 100 -1.94 -10.71 -6.02
CA ASN A 100 -0.51 -10.67 -5.67
C ASN A 100 0.10 -12.08 -5.68
N ARG A 101 -0.60 -13.07 -5.13
CA ARG A 101 -0.16 -14.48 -5.11
C ARG A 101 -0.04 -15.05 -6.53
N ARG A 102 -1.02 -14.79 -7.39
CA ARG A 102 -1.00 -15.21 -8.81
C ARG A 102 0.14 -14.57 -9.58
N ILE A 103 0.37 -13.26 -9.40
CA ILE A 103 1.50 -12.54 -10.03
C ILE A 103 2.84 -13.16 -9.59
N ALA A 104 3.00 -13.42 -8.29
CA ALA A 104 4.21 -14.04 -7.75
C ALA A 104 4.42 -15.46 -8.31
N ALA A 105 3.36 -16.27 -8.33
CA ALA A 105 3.40 -17.62 -8.89
C ALA A 105 3.79 -17.63 -10.38
N MET A 106 3.21 -16.74 -11.19
CA MET A 106 3.60 -16.61 -12.60
C MET A 106 5.06 -16.16 -12.77
N GLY A 107 5.55 -15.25 -11.93
CA GLY A 107 6.94 -14.79 -11.96
C GLY A 107 7.97 -15.89 -11.63
N GLN A 108 7.53 -16.92 -10.90
CA GLN A 108 8.34 -18.09 -10.51
C GLN A 108 7.95 -19.36 -11.28
N SER A 109 7.08 -19.26 -12.28
CA SER A 109 6.59 -20.42 -13.02
C SER A 109 7.67 -21.08 -13.85
N GLU A 110 7.59 -22.42 -13.97
CA GLU A 110 8.45 -23.19 -14.86
C GLU A 110 8.25 -22.77 -16.32
N ASP A 111 7.02 -22.40 -16.71
CA ASP A 111 6.72 -21.93 -18.07
C ASP A 111 7.51 -20.68 -18.44
N LEU A 112 7.60 -19.69 -17.53
CA LEU A 112 8.42 -18.49 -17.76
C LEU A 112 9.92 -18.82 -17.80
N ALA A 113 10.37 -19.70 -16.90
CA ALA A 113 11.74 -20.15 -16.86
C ALA A 113 12.12 -20.91 -18.15
N HIS A 114 11.23 -21.78 -18.64
CA HIS A 114 11.39 -22.53 -19.87
C HIS A 114 11.45 -21.58 -21.09
N ALA A 115 10.47 -20.70 -21.24
CA ALA A 115 10.45 -19.73 -22.34
C ALA A 115 11.71 -18.85 -22.38
N ARG A 116 12.26 -18.47 -21.23
CA ARG A 116 13.53 -17.72 -21.14
C ARG A 116 14.73 -18.57 -21.57
N ARG A 117 14.77 -19.87 -21.22
CA ARG A 117 15.82 -20.78 -21.67
C ARG A 117 15.76 -20.94 -23.19
N GLU A 118 14.58 -21.21 -23.76
CA GLU A 118 14.40 -21.33 -25.22
C GLU A 118 14.84 -20.06 -25.95
N LEU A 119 14.50 -18.87 -25.42
CA LEU A 119 14.97 -17.60 -25.99
C LEU A 119 16.50 -17.47 -25.94
N CYS A 120 17.13 -17.88 -24.85
CA CYS A 120 18.59 -17.88 -24.73
C CYS A 120 19.21 -18.82 -25.78
N GLU A 121 18.73 -20.05 -25.87
CA GLU A 121 19.19 -21.05 -26.83
C GLU A 121 19.00 -20.60 -28.29
N ALA A 122 17.85 -20.02 -28.60
CA ALA A 122 17.56 -19.48 -29.93
C ALA A 122 18.54 -18.36 -30.32
N ARG A 123 18.87 -17.46 -29.39
CA ARG A 123 19.84 -16.37 -29.60
C ARG A 123 21.26 -16.93 -29.84
N GLU A 124 21.67 -17.90 -29.04
CA GLU A 124 22.97 -18.52 -29.19
C GLU A 124 23.11 -19.29 -30.52
N LEU A 125 22.09 -20.07 -30.88
CA LEU A 125 22.09 -20.83 -32.16
C LEU A 125 22.12 -19.87 -33.35
N ALA A 126 21.28 -18.82 -33.31
CA ALA A 126 21.23 -17.76 -34.33
C ALA A 126 22.62 -17.09 -34.51
N GLY A 127 23.25 -16.74 -33.40
CA GLY A 127 24.59 -16.14 -33.42
C GLY A 127 25.63 -17.08 -34.02
N ARG A 128 25.69 -18.34 -33.56
CA ARG A 128 26.62 -19.37 -34.05
C ARG A 128 26.44 -19.64 -35.54
N GLU A 129 25.23 -19.75 -36.05
CA GLU A 129 24.94 -20.00 -37.46
C GLU A 129 25.44 -18.84 -38.34
N VAL A 130 25.15 -17.61 -37.97
CA VAL A 130 25.57 -16.40 -38.69
C VAL A 130 27.09 -16.27 -38.68
N GLU A 131 27.75 -16.46 -37.56
CA GLU A 131 29.20 -16.34 -37.46
C GLU A 131 29.91 -17.46 -38.20
N ARG A 132 29.44 -18.72 -38.14
CA ARG A 132 30.00 -19.84 -38.93
C ARG A 132 29.96 -19.53 -40.42
N TYR A 133 28.82 -18.99 -40.92
CA TYR A 133 28.72 -18.69 -42.35
C TYR A 133 29.53 -17.45 -42.75
N ARG A 134 29.69 -16.48 -41.88
CA ARG A 134 30.60 -15.34 -42.10
C ARG A 134 32.10 -15.81 -42.17
N ALA A 135 32.49 -16.71 -41.30
CA ALA A 135 33.83 -17.30 -41.34
C ALA A 135 34.08 -18.02 -42.67
N PHE A 136 33.10 -18.85 -43.12
CA PHE A 136 33.15 -19.52 -44.41
C PHE A 136 33.32 -18.53 -45.58
N ILE A 137 32.53 -17.44 -45.64
CA ILE A 137 32.69 -16.40 -46.66
C ILE A 137 34.06 -15.75 -46.62
N LYS A 138 34.64 -15.53 -45.43
CA LYS A 138 35.93 -14.90 -45.24
C LYS A 138 37.08 -15.80 -45.79
N GLU A 139 37.03 -17.10 -45.54
CA GLU A 139 38.01 -18.08 -46.03
C GLU A 139 38.02 -18.12 -47.56
N GLN A 140 36.86 -18.05 -48.20
CA GLN A 140 36.75 -18.13 -49.68
C GLN A 140 36.98 -16.80 -50.39
N LYS A 141 37.19 -15.70 -49.68
CA LYS A 141 37.26 -14.36 -50.23
C LYS A 141 38.28 -14.17 -51.36
N ALA A 142 39.42 -14.85 -51.28
CA ALA A 142 40.54 -14.72 -52.23
C ALA A 142 40.33 -15.51 -53.55
N THR A 143 39.50 -16.58 -53.52
CA THR A 143 39.35 -17.54 -54.62
C THR A 143 37.97 -17.49 -55.32
N ARG A 144 36.97 -16.85 -54.73
CA ARG A 144 35.59 -16.82 -55.22
C ARG A 144 35.36 -15.92 -56.42
N THR A 145 34.55 -16.38 -57.33
CA THR A 145 34.02 -15.57 -58.46
C THR A 145 33.01 -14.54 -58.00
N VAL A 146 32.68 -13.59 -58.86
CA VAL A 146 31.65 -12.57 -58.60
C VAL A 146 30.23 -13.21 -58.40
N GLN A 147 29.89 -14.26 -59.15
CA GLN A 147 28.64 -14.99 -59.02
C GLN A 147 28.54 -15.71 -57.67
N GLU A 148 29.60 -16.40 -57.24
CA GLU A 148 29.69 -17.04 -55.93
C GLU A 148 29.59 -16.04 -54.80
N ALA A 149 30.20 -14.85 -54.92
CA ALA A 149 30.08 -13.79 -53.94
C ALA A 149 28.63 -13.26 -53.80
N GLN A 150 27.93 -13.12 -54.91
CA GLN A 150 26.51 -12.74 -54.92
C GLN A 150 25.65 -13.79 -54.25
N TYR A 151 25.85 -15.07 -54.60
CA TYR A 151 25.12 -16.19 -54.00
C TYR A 151 25.37 -16.28 -52.48
N GLN A 152 26.62 -16.20 -52.03
CA GLN A 152 27.00 -16.24 -50.63
C GLN A 152 26.38 -15.07 -49.84
N ASN A 153 26.33 -13.88 -50.41
CA ASN A 153 25.67 -12.74 -49.77
C ASN A 153 24.14 -12.91 -49.66
N ALA A 154 23.52 -13.49 -50.68
CA ALA A 154 22.10 -13.81 -50.65
C ALA A 154 21.79 -14.87 -49.60
N GLU A 155 22.64 -15.93 -49.51
CA GLU A 155 22.43 -16.97 -48.50
C GLU A 155 22.68 -16.45 -47.06
N LEU A 156 23.69 -15.60 -46.84
CA LEU A 156 23.88 -14.92 -45.56
C LEU A 156 22.66 -14.11 -45.14
N ARG A 157 21.98 -13.44 -46.08
CA ARG A 157 20.72 -12.72 -45.80
C ARG A 157 19.62 -13.69 -45.38
N ARG A 158 19.47 -14.84 -46.05
CA ARG A 158 18.49 -15.89 -45.72
C ARG A 158 18.73 -16.47 -44.32
N ILE A 159 20.02 -16.78 -44.01
CA ILE A 159 20.42 -17.29 -42.69
C ILE A 159 20.05 -16.26 -41.59
N LYS A 160 20.41 -15.00 -41.79
CA LYS A 160 20.06 -13.93 -40.82
C LYS A 160 18.55 -13.79 -40.66
N GLN A 161 17.78 -13.89 -41.74
CA GLN A 161 16.31 -13.80 -41.67
C GLN A 161 15.71 -14.97 -40.90
N ARG A 162 16.12 -16.21 -41.16
CA ARG A 162 15.67 -17.39 -40.41
C ARG A 162 16.06 -17.28 -38.93
N ALA A 163 17.29 -16.89 -38.65
CA ALA A 163 17.77 -16.68 -37.29
C ALA A 163 16.95 -15.61 -36.54
N ALA A 164 16.64 -14.50 -37.18
CA ALA A 164 15.82 -13.44 -36.60
C ALA A 164 14.37 -13.94 -36.36
N GLN A 165 13.79 -14.72 -37.27
CA GLN A 165 12.46 -15.30 -37.10
C GLN A 165 12.39 -16.27 -35.91
N SER A 166 13.40 -17.14 -35.76
CA SER A 166 13.48 -18.07 -34.62
C SER A 166 13.57 -17.34 -33.28
N VAL A 167 14.45 -16.33 -33.19
CA VAL A 167 14.58 -15.50 -31.98
C VAL A 167 13.28 -14.73 -31.70
N ALA A 168 12.63 -14.18 -32.74
CA ALA A 168 11.37 -13.45 -32.56
C ALA A 168 10.23 -14.37 -32.06
N ALA A 169 10.16 -15.61 -32.56
CA ALA A 169 9.18 -16.59 -32.08
C ALA A 169 9.39 -16.93 -30.59
N ALA A 170 10.61 -17.20 -30.15
CA ALA A 170 10.93 -17.45 -28.76
C ALA A 170 10.71 -16.21 -27.87
N GLN A 171 11.03 -15.01 -28.36
CA GLN A 171 10.74 -13.76 -27.65
C GLN A 171 9.24 -13.56 -27.43
N ALA A 172 8.41 -13.84 -28.46
CA ALA A 172 6.97 -13.71 -28.38
C ALA A 172 6.34 -14.60 -27.28
N GLN A 173 6.91 -15.75 -26.99
CA GLN A 173 6.45 -16.61 -25.89
C GLN A 173 6.71 -15.94 -24.51
N VAL A 174 7.91 -15.41 -24.32
CA VAL A 174 8.24 -14.65 -23.08
C VAL A 174 7.30 -13.44 -22.95
N ASP A 175 7.13 -12.69 -24.03
CA ASP A 175 6.32 -11.46 -24.02
C ASP A 175 4.84 -11.76 -23.73
N ALA A 176 4.31 -12.89 -24.18
CA ALA A 176 2.93 -13.32 -23.90
C ALA A 176 2.71 -13.55 -22.39
N ILE A 177 3.65 -14.23 -21.72
CA ILE A 177 3.57 -14.46 -20.26
C ILE A 177 3.72 -13.14 -19.50
N VAL A 178 4.68 -12.30 -19.88
CA VAL A 178 4.90 -10.99 -19.27
C VAL A 178 3.67 -10.09 -19.44
N ALA A 179 3.03 -10.09 -20.61
CA ALA A 179 1.80 -9.32 -20.86
C ALA A 179 0.63 -9.78 -19.97
N GLN A 180 0.50 -11.08 -19.73
CA GLN A 180 -0.50 -11.60 -18.79
C GLN A 180 -0.22 -11.11 -17.35
N MET A 181 1.04 -11.13 -16.91
CA MET A 181 1.44 -10.61 -15.60
C MET A 181 1.13 -9.11 -15.47
N GLU A 182 1.41 -8.31 -16.49
CA GLU A 182 1.10 -6.87 -16.50
C GLU A 182 -0.41 -6.62 -16.48
N GLY A 183 -1.21 -7.45 -17.14
CA GLY A 183 -2.67 -7.44 -17.03
C GLY A 183 -3.14 -7.60 -15.58
N LEU A 184 -2.62 -8.62 -14.88
CA LEU A 184 -2.93 -8.85 -13.45
C LEU A 184 -2.44 -7.72 -12.55
N ARG A 185 -1.26 -7.15 -12.79
CA ARG A 185 -0.74 -5.99 -12.07
C ARG A 185 -1.64 -4.76 -12.24
N THR A 186 -2.12 -4.54 -13.44
CA THR A 186 -3.04 -3.45 -13.75
C THR A 186 -4.38 -3.64 -13.05
N GLU A 187 -4.94 -4.85 -13.07
CA GLU A 187 -6.16 -5.18 -12.34
C GLU A 187 -5.97 -5.00 -10.83
N ARG A 188 -4.88 -5.51 -10.26
CA ARG A 188 -4.55 -5.34 -8.84
C ARG A 188 -4.49 -3.86 -8.45
N ARG A 189 -3.83 -3.01 -9.25
CA ARG A 189 -3.74 -1.57 -9.01
C ARG A 189 -5.12 -0.93 -9.01
N LYS A 190 -5.93 -1.19 -10.04
CA LYS A 190 -7.31 -0.67 -10.13
C LYS A 190 -8.17 -1.05 -8.92
N ARG A 191 -8.07 -2.30 -8.45
CA ARG A 191 -8.81 -2.76 -7.27
C ARG A 191 -8.31 -2.12 -5.99
N SER A 192 -7.00 -1.95 -5.83
CA SER A 192 -6.39 -1.27 -4.68
C SER A 192 -6.83 0.20 -4.61
N ASP A 193 -6.78 0.90 -5.73
CA ASP A 193 -7.20 2.30 -5.82
C ASP A 193 -8.70 2.47 -5.52
N ALA A 194 -9.53 1.56 -6.04
CA ALA A 194 -10.97 1.57 -5.78
C ALA A 194 -11.28 1.31 -4.30
N LEU A 195 -10.60 0.34 -3.68
CA LEU A 195 -10.76 0.03 -2.27
C LEU A 195 -10.32 1.20 -1.38
N GLN A 196 -9.21 1.84 -1.71
CA GLN A 196 -8.72 3.02 -0.99
C GLN A 196 -9.69 4.20 -1.11
N ARG A 197 -10.22 4.48 -2.30
CA ARG A 197 -11.25 5.51 -2.50
C ARG A 197 -12.50 5.22 -1.67
N TRP A 198 -12.99 3.98 -1.72
CA TRP A 198 -14.13 3.57 -0.92
C TRP A 198 -13.87 3.82 0.57
N LEU A 199 -12.72 3.40 1.10
CA LEU A 199 -12.35 3.62 2.49
C LEU A 199 -12.37 5.11 2.86
N PHE A 200 -11.87 5.98 2.00
CA PHE A 200 -11.85 7.42 2.23
C PHE A 200 -13.26 8.05 2.19
N THR A 201 -14.21 7.45 1.48
CA THR A 201 -15.60 7.91 1.52
C THR A 201 -16.33 7.47 2.79
N GLN A 202 -15.94 6.34 3.39
CA GLN A 202 -16.52 5.85 4.64
C GLN A 202 -16.02 6.63 5.87
N HIS A 203 -14.80 7.14 5.83
CA HIS A 203 -14.23 7.97 6.89
C HIS A 203 -14.88 9.37 6.88
N ARG A 204 -15.86 9.58 7.73
CA ARG A 204 -16.52 10.88 7.88
C ARG A 204 -15.87 11.66 9.02
N LEU A 205 -15.39 12.86 8.70
CA LEU A 205 -14.78 13.78 9.67
C LEU A 205 -15.81 14.84 10.07
N THR A 206 -16.00 15.01 11.36
CA THR A 206 -16.91 16.00 11.93
C THR A 206 -16.13 17.28 12.27
N SER A 207 -16.58 18.40 11.74
CA SER A 207 -16.05 19.72 12.05
C SER A 207 -16.43 20.18 13.47
N PRO A 208 -15.79 21.22 14.04
CA PRO A 208 -16.22 21.82 15.30
C PRO A 208 -17.65 22.37 15.28
N THR A 209 -18.19 22.66 14.09
CA THR A 209 -19.59 23.12 13.91
C THR A 209 -20.59 21.96 13.84
N GLY A 210 -20.14 20.70 13.88
CA GLY A 210 -20.95 19.50 13.83
C GLY A 210 -21.27 18.99 12.41
N GLU A 211 -20.73 19.63 11.36
CA GLU A 211 -20.88 19.15 10.00
C GLU A 211 -19.97 17.93 9.75
N ALA A 212 -20.55 16.81 9.31
CA ALA A 212 -19.82 15.58 9.00
C ALA A 212 -19.65 15.40 7.50
N ARG A 213 -18.38 15.34 7.03
CA ARG A 213 -18.03 15.20 5.60
C ARG A 213 -17.08 14.01 5.37
N PRO A 214 -17.19 13.32 4.22
CA PRO A 214 -16.21 12.31 3.84
C PRO A 214 -14.79 12.90 3.83
N ARG A 215 -13.81 12.14 4.29
CA ARG A 215 -12.39 12.56 4.28
C ARG A 215 -11.91 12.92 2.87
N LEU A 216 -12.38 12.20 1.87
CA LEU A 216 -12.05 12.48 0.48
C LEU A 216 -12.43 13.91 0.07
N ASP A 217 -13.65 14.36 0.46
CA ASP A 217 -14.17 15.70 0.13
C ASP A 217 -13.39 16.79 0.87
N VAL A 218 -13.08 16.54 2.16
CA VAL A 218 -12.26 17.48 2.97
C VAL A 218 -10.88 17.68 2.33
N PHE A 219 -10.27 16.60 1.85
CA PHE A 219 -8.96 16.65 1.23
C PHE A 219 -8.99 17.34 -0.15
N ALA A 220 -10.03 17.09 -0.94
CA ALA A 220 -10.25 17.76 -2.23
C ALA A 220 -10.46 19.28 -2.05
N ASP A 221 -11.18 19.70 -1.01
CA ASP A 221 -11.33 21.12 -0.67
C ASP A 221 -10.02 21.77 -0.22
N TYR A 222 -9.23 21.06 0.57
CA TYR A 222 -7.90 21.52 0.96
C TYR A 222 -7.00 21.70 -0.25
N ALA A 223 -6.95 20.71 -1.15
CA ALA A 223 -6.15 20.77 -2.37
C ALA A 223 -6.55 21.97 -3.26
N ARG A 224 -7.86 22.20 -3.43
CA ARG A 224 -8.36 23.36 -4.19
C ARG A 224 -7.93 24.71 -3.57
N ARG A 225 -7.98 24.83 -2.25
CA ARG A 225 -7.60 26.07 -1.53
C ARG A 225 -6.11 26.34 -1.53
N THR A 226 -5.28 25.28 -1.51
CA THR A 226 -3.82 25.39 -1.44
C THR A 226 -3.13 25.31 -2.81
N GLY A 227 -3.88 25.03 -3.89
CA GLY A 227 -3.32 24.77 -5.21
C GLY A 227 -2.55 23.45 -5.31
N SER A 228 -2.72 22.53 -4.34
CA SER A 228 -2.07 21.22 -4.34
C SER A 228 -2.62 20.35 -5.47
N GLN A 229 -1.74 19.68 -6.21
CA GLN A 229 -2.11 18.69 -7.21
C GLN A 229 -2.50 17.34 -6.59
N GLN A 230 -2.26 17.14 -5.31
CA GLN A 230 -2.58 15.91 -4.58
C GLN A 230 -4.06 15.89 -4.19
N LEU A 231 -4.91 15.32 -5.04
CA LEU A 231 -6.36 15.24 -4.81
C LEU A 231 -6.76 14.08 -3.88
N MET A 232 -5.90 13.09 -3.71
CA MET A 232 -6.16 11.92 -2.87
C MET A 232 -5.36 12.00 -1.58
N PRO A 233 -5.97 11.70 -0.42
CA PRO A 233 -5.23 11.57 0.83
C PRO A 233 -4.15 10.48 0.71
N PRO A 234 -2.98 10.63 1.34
CA PRO A 234 -2.05 9.52 1.52
C PRO A 234 -2.72 8.33 2.23
N SER A 235 -2.21 7.12 1.99
CA SER A 235 -2.66 5.93 2.72
C SER A 235 -2.43 6.12 4.22
N GLY A 236 -3.37 5.65 5.05
CA GLY A 236 -3.32 5.81 6.51
C GLY A 236 -3.69 7.22 7.03
N THR A 237 -3.95 8.19 6.15
CA THR A 237 -4.40 9.53 6.58
C THR A 237 -5.66 9.41 7.43
N GLY A 238 -5.66 10.04 8.63
CA GLY A 238 -6.80 10.05 9.53
C GLY A 238 -6.93 8.80 10.43
N GLU A 239 -5.99 7.87 10.36
CA GLU A 239 -5.93 6.69 11.24
C GLU A 239 -5.04 6.89 12.47
N CYS A 240 -4.34 8.02 12.55
CA CYS A 240 -3.57 8.45 13.72
C CYS A 240 -4.49 8.82 14.89
N CYS A 241 -3.89 9.04 16.06
CA CYS A 241 -4.63 9.33 17.28
C CYS A 241 -5.33 10.70 17.22
N ALA A 242 -4.66 11.75 16.75
CA ALA A 242 -5.20 13.11 16.71
C ALA A 242 -6.50 13.20 15.89
N PRO A 243 -6.61 12.70 14.65
CA PRO A 243 -7.87 12.70 13.92
C PRO A 243 -9.01 11.94 14.62
N ARG A 244 -8.70 10.80 15.25
CA ARG A 244 -9.71 10.02 16.00
C ARG A 244 -10.23 10.82 17.18
N LEU A 245 -9.34 11.37 17.99
CA LEU A 245 -9.66 12.15 19.19
C LEU A 245 -10.48 13.40 18.85
N LEU A 246 -10.02 14.18 17.87
CA LEU A 246 -10.73 15.39 17.45
C LEU A 246 -12.07 15.08 16.82
N ASN A 247 -12.16 14.04 15.97
CA ASN A 247 -13.42 13.62 15.38
C ASN A 247 -14.42 13.18 16.46
N TYR A 248 -13.97 12.41 17.44
CA TYR A 248 -14.81 11.98 18.56
C TYR A 248 -15.29 13.20 19.37
N ALA A 249 -14.38 14.10 19.75
CA ALA A 249 -14.73 15.31 20.49
C ALA A 249 -15.77 16.17 19.75
N ASN A 250 -15.55 16.43 18.45
CA ASN A 250 -16.48 17.21 17.63
C ASN A 250 -17.85 16.53 17.48
N THR A 251 -17.86 15.21 17.24
CA THR A 251 -19.10 14.43 17.11
C THR A 251 -19.94 14.50 18.40
N HIS A 252 -19.28 14.52 19.54
CA HIS A 252 -19.92 14.52 20.86
C HIS A 252 -19.98 15.91 21.52
N ARG A 253 -19.65 16.97 20.76
CA ARG A 253 -19.70 18.37 21.21
C ARG A 253 -18.84 18.63 22.47
N LEU A 254 -17.74 17.90 22.60
CA LEU A 254 -16.73 18.17 23.60
C LEU A 254 -15.79 19.26 23.08
N ARG A 255 -15.39 20.18 23.91
CA ARG A 255 -14.47 21.25 23.52
C ARG A 255 -13.00 20.79 23.70
N PRO A 256 -12.23 20.62 22.60
CA PRO A 256 -10.80 20.32 22.69
C PRO A 256 -10.03 21.46 23.37
N ILE A 257 -9.12 21.11 24.28
CA ILE A 257 -8.24 22.08 24.99
C ILE A 257 -6.79 21.90 24.52
N ALA A 258 -6.24 20.70 24.63
CA ALA A 258 -4.88 20.40 24.27
C ALA A 258 -4.76 18.93 23.87
N ILE A 259 -3.84 18.64 22.95
CA ILE A 259 -3.58 17.29 22.43
C ILE A 259 -2.10 16.96 22.49
N ALA A 260 -1.78 15.71 22.76
CA ALA A 260 -0.44 15.16 22.60
C ALA A 260 -0.51 13.77 21.98
N GLU A 261 0.43 13.48 21.07
CA GLU A 261 0.68 12.14 20.54
C GLU A 261 2.08 11.72 20.99
N PHE A 262 2.23 10.46 21.33
CA PHE A 262 3.51 9.92 21.82
C PHE A 262 3.65 8.46 21.41
N TRP A 263 4.90 8.01 21.38
CA TRP A 263 5.27 6.65 20.99
C TRP A 263 5.53 5.80 22.23
N TYR A 264 5.02 4.58 22.24
CA TYR A 264 5.29 3.56 23.26
C TYR A 264 6.01 2.38 22.62
N GLY A 265 7.01 1.81 23.28
CA GLY A 265 7.79 0.68 22.79
C GLY A 265 8.96 1.09 21.89
N ALA A 266 9.40 0.16 21.02
CA ALA A 266 10.55 0.37 20.15
C ALA A 266 10.30 1.53 19.17
N SER A 267 11.32 2.38 18.96
CA SER A 267 11.24 3.47 17.99
C SER A 267 11.12 2.91 16.56
N PRO A 268 10.29 3.52 15.69
CA PRO A 268 10.31 3.18 14.28
C PRO A 268 11.70 3.45 13.71
N LYS A 269 12.24 2.46 12.96
CA LYS A 269 13.53 2.58 12.26
C LYS A 269 13.42 3.49 11.05
#